data_d3bf49f17046a2b0e17b6782ea2d5bf0
#
_entry.id   d3bf49f17046a2b0e17b6782ea2d5bf0
#
_cell.length_a   1.000
_cell.length_b   1.000
_cell.length_c   1.000
_cell.angle_alpha   90.00
_cell.angle_beta   90.00
_cell.angle_gamma   90.00
#
_symmetry.space_group_name_H-M   'P 1'
#
loop_
_entity.id
_entity.type
_entity.pdbx_description
1 polymer ?
#
loop_
_entity_poly.entity_id
_entity_poly.type
_entity_poly.pdbx_seq_one_letter_code
_entity_poly.pdbx_strand_id
1 'polypeptide(L)'
;FIIVIACLFILTPTNIYAAEPDSSNGVLNEINNSIEDIYNDSIDLNVTAVSSDEDAYTLLLKHKDLVSLNSDKTLNVNYNSFVDAEKLSENDLNTLKNFIEKINVLITEKAITVDKDLLINYVTDVPREIVIRPMAQIISIMSSTRSHAKSLKKVYDNAVFGTRHLVAGSYFAQRVKPGGVWDYKVQLGTTTKYTVSDLNKSLMTGEAIGNFHYGYVGRSIFSATTLKSAAGLVQIGVGTSDIKFYKSFFDDPKDQAQIQKGIDKYNSEH
;
A
#
# COMPACT_ATOMS: atom_id res chain seq x y z
N PHE A 1 -24.24 1.72 -12.33
CA PHE A 1 -23.50 0.77 -13.18
C PHE A 1 -22.10 1.32 -13.37
N ILE A 2 -21.37 1.44 -12.30
CA ILE A 2 -20.05 2.01 -12.37
C ILE A 2 -19.07 0.90 -12.28
N ILE A 3 -18.47 0.74 -13.34
CA ILE A 3 -17.32 -0.05 -13.64
C ILE A 3 -16.10 0.63 -13.00
N VAL A 4 -16.00 0.65 -11.70
CA VAL A 4 -14.71 0.70 -10.99
C VAL A 4 -13.85 -0.50 -11.37
N ILE A 5 -14.45 -1.46 -12.02
CA ILE A 5 -13.84 -2.69 -12.53
C ILE A 5 -12.99 -2.46 -13.79
N ALA A 6 -13.06 -1.33 -14.42
CA ALA A 6 -12.30 -1.11 -15.65
C ALA A 6 -10.78 -1.02 -15.44
N CYS A 7 -10.31 -0.98 -14.24
CA CYS A 7 -8.87 -1.15 -13.96
C CYS A 7 -8.43 -2.60 -13.85
N LEU A 8 -9.27 -3.56 -14.14
CA LEU A 8 -8.84 -4.87 -14.61
C LEU A 8 -8.34 -4.72 -16.05
N PHE A 9 -7.26 -3.99 -16.22
CA PHE A 9 -6.41 -4.21 -17.35
C PHE A 9 -5.90 -5.64 -17.26
N ILE A 10 -6.61 -6.54 -17.90
CA ILE A 10 -5.96 -7.68 -18.54
C ILE A 10 -4.95 -7.05 -19.47
N LEU A 11 -3.76 -6.79 -18.98
CA LEU A 11 -2.60 -6.49 -19.79
C LEU A 11 -2.32 -7.75 -20.59
N THR A 12 -2.97 -7.85 -21.75
CA THR A 12 -2.43 -8.67 -22.82
C THR A 12 -1.01 -8.15 -23.10
N PRO A 13 -0.01 -9.01 -23.28
CA PRO A 13 1.38 -8.60 -23.44
C PRO A 13 1.66 -8.07 -24.86
N THR A 14 0.92 -7.06 -25.30
CA THR A 14 1.17 -6.43 -26.60
C THR A 14 1.43 -4.94 -26.40
N ASN A 15 2.70 -4.58 -26.55
CA ASN A 15 3.20 -3.22 -26.78
C ASN A 15 3.18 -2.25 -25.58
N ILE A 16 3.98 -2.54 -24.55
CA ILE A 16 4.45 -1.50 -23.63
C ILE A 16 5.87 -1.09 -24.05
N TYR A 17 5.97 -0.40 -25.19
CA TYR A 17 7.13 0.43 -25.52
C TYR A 17 6.64 1.85 -25.72
N ALA A 18 7.25 2.77 -24.94
CA ALA A 18 7.04 4.21 -24.94
C ALA A 18 5.80 4.71 -24.16
N ALA A 19 5.87 4.70 -22.84
CA ALA A 19 5.18 5.69 -22.02
C ALA A 19 6.20 6.75 -21.58
N GLU A 20 5.91 8.00 -21.82
CA GLU A 20 6.71 9.17 -21.48
C GLU A 20 6.88 9.35 -19.95
N PRO A 21 7.89 10.14 -19.49
CA PRO A 21 8.33 10.12 -18.09
C PRO A 21 7.39 10.75 -17.04
N ASP A 22 6.15 11.05 -17.36
CA ASP A 22 5.21 11.75 -16.48
C ASP A 22 4.08 10.87 -15.88
N SER A 23 4.15 9.55 -16.04
CA SER A 23 3.09 8.63 -15.62
C SER A 23 3.24 8.09 -14.18
N SER A 24 4.07 8.71 -13.35
CA SER A 24 4.46 8.15 -12.04
C SER A 24 3.34 8.06 -11.00
N ASN A 25 2.28 8.82 -11.17
CA ASN A 25 1.10 8.82 -10.30
C ASN A 25 -0.16 8.34 -11.04
N GLY A 26 -0.03 7.85 -12.28
CA GLY A 26 -1.18 7.64 -13.17
C GLY A 26 -2.27 6.79 -12.54
N VAL A 27 -1.93 5.62 -12.01
CA VAL A 27 -2.95 4.67 -11.52
C VAL A 27 -3.55 5.08 -10.19
N LEU A 28 -2.75 5.61 -9.25
CA LEU A 28 -3.33 6.14 -8.01
C LEU A 28 -4.19 7.38 -8.27
N ASN A 29 -3.80 8.19 -9.26
CA ASN A 29 -4.62 9.30 -9.72
C ASN A 29 -5.91 8.81 -10.38
N GLU A 30 -5.86 7.74 -11.18
CA GLU A 30 -7.07 7.10 -11.74
C GLU A 30 -7.99 6.57 -10.65
N ILE A 31 -7.44 5.94 -9.59
CA ILE A 31 -8.24 5.50 -8.44
C ILE A 31 -8.83 6.69 -7.70
N ASN A 32 -8.03 7.72 -7.45
CA ASN A 32 -8.51 8.92 -6.77
C ASN A 32 -9.61 9.61 -7.59
N ASN A 33 -9.46 9.70 -8.91
CA ASN A 33 -10.48 10.22 -9.81
C ASN A 33 -11.77 9.36 -9.77
N SER A 34 -11.62 8.03 -9.76
CA SER A 34 -12.77 7.11 -9.65
C SER A 34 -13.50 7.28 -8.31
N ILE A 35 -12.76 7.52 -7.22
CA ILE A 35 -13.37 7.82 -5.90
C ILE A 35 -14.05 9.18 -5.93
N GLU A 36 -13.45 10.16 -6.59
CA GLU A 36 -14.07 11.49 -6.79
C GLU A 36 -15.33 11.40 -7.65
N ASP A 37 -15.35 10.55 -8.67
CA ASP A 37 -16.55 10.25 -9.45
C ASP A 37 -17.66 9.63 -8.60
N ILE A 38 -17.33 8.63 -7.77
CA ILE A 38 -18.30 8.04 -6.80
C ILE A 38 -18.81 9.14 -5.86
N TYR A 39 -17.93 10.00 -5.38
CA TYR A 39 -18.28 11.11 -4.51
C TYR A 39 -19.25 12.10 -5.18
N ASN A 40 -19.01 12.42 -6.46
CA ASN A 40 -19.82 13.34 -7.23
C ASN A 40 -21.14 12.71 -7.72
N ASP A 41 -21.12 11.45 -8.12
CA ASP A 41 -22.31 10.68 -8.58
C ASP A 41 -23.26 10.31 -7.42
N SER A 42 -22.74 10.31 -6.18
CA SER A 42 -23.53 10.05 -4.96
C SER A 42 -24.62 11.10 -4.67
N ILE A 43 -24.82 12.03 -5.58
CA ILE A 43 -25.94 13.00 -5.51
C ILE A 43 -27.31 12.30 -5.61
N ASP A 44 -27.38 11.09 -6.19
CA ASP A 44 -28.58 10.22 -6.10
C ASP A 44 -28.38 9.16 -4.99
N LEU A 45 -28.53 9.62 -3.73
CA LEU A 45 -28.20 8.88 -2.51
C LEU A 45 -29.24 7.82 -2.10
N ASN A 46 -29.91 7.17 -3.04
CA ASN A 46 -30.90 6.12 -2.76
C ASN A 46 -30.24 4.75 -2.57
N VAL A 47 -29.60 4.54 -1.41
CA VAL A 47 -29.12 3.22 -1.00
C VAL A 47 -30.29 2.46 -0.36
N THR A 48 -30.74 1.39 -1.00
CA THR A 48 -31.84 0.54 -0.48
C THR A 48 -31.33 -0.60 0.40
N ALA A 49 -30.05 -0.96 0.27
CA ALA A 49 -29.35 -1.96 1.08
C ALA A 49 -27.84 -1.67 1.04
N VAL A 50 -27.13 -1.95 2.13
CA VAL A 50 -25.67 -1.75 2.22
C VAL A 50 -24.97 -3.10 2.05
N SER A 51 -24.60 -3.43 0.81
CA SER A 51 -24.06 -4.75 0.45
C SER A 51 -22.60 -4.73 -0.01
N SER A 52 -22.05 -3.53 -0.29
CA SER A 52 -20.70 -3.32 -0.82
C SER A 52 -19.96 -2.17 -0.13
N ASP A 53 -18.67 -2.02 -0.44
CA ASP A 53 -17.87 -0.87 0.01
C ASP A 53 -18.42 0.44 -0.59
N GLU A 54 -18.92 0.42 -1.84
CA GLU A 54 -19.52 1.55 -2.53
C GLU A 54 -20.82 1.99 -1.86
N ASP A 55 -21.71 1.05 -1.51
CA ASP A 55 -22.95 1.35 -0.80
C ASP A 55 -22.67 1.97 0.57
N ALA A 56 -21.70 1.39 1.30
CA ALA A 56 -21.29 1.91 2.61
C ALA A 56 -20.71 3.32 2.51
N TYR A 57 -19.92 3.60 1.49
CA TYR A 57 -19.36 4.93 1.25
C TYR A 57 -20.45 5.93 0.87
N THR A 58 -21.36 5.57 -0.02
CA THR A 58 -22.50 6.39 -0.42
C THR A 58 -23.36 6.74 0.79
N LEU A 59 -23.60 5.78 1.68
CA LEU A 59 -24.35 6.00 2.92
C LEU A 59 -23.63 6.98 3.86
N LEU A 60 -22.29 6.90 3.99
CA LEU A 60 -21.52 7.87 4.75
C LEU A 60 -21.63 9.28 4.18
N LEU A 61 -21.56 9.42 2.85
CA LEU A 61 -21.68 10.70 2.18
C LEU A 61 -23.09 11.32 2.37
N LYS A 62 -24.13 10.49 2.41
CA LYS A 62 -25.49 10.92 2.69
C LYS A 62 -25.66 11.49 4.10
N HIS A 63 -24.96 10.94 5.07
CA HIS A 63 -25.07 11.29 6.50
C HIS A 63 -23.73 11.78 7.07
N LYS A 64 -23.07 12.72 6.39
CA LYS A 64 -21.78 13.29 6.82
C LYS A 64 -21.81 13.89 8.22
N ASP A 65 -22.96 14.40 8.63
CA ASP A 65 -23.20 14.98 9.96
C ASP A 65 -23.13 13.95 11.10
N LEU A 66 -23.28 12.65 10.79
CA LEU A 66 -23.14 11.55 11.75
C LEU A 66 -21.71 11.01 11.84
N VAL A 67 -20.78 11.59 11.07
CA VAL A 67 -19.38 11.18 11.00
C VAL A 67 -18.48 12.32 11.49
N SER A 68 -17.49 12.01 12.29
CA SER A 68 -16.46 12.95 12.73
C SER A 68 -15.06 12.36 12.55
N LEU A 69 -14.06 13.22 12.49
CA LEU A 69 -12.66 12.79 12.47
C LEU A 69 -12.05 12.89 13.86
N ASN A 70 -11.44 11.83 14.33
CA ASN A 70 -10.59 11.83 15.52
C ASN A 70 -9.32 12.67 15.31
N SER A 71 -8.55 12.91 16.38
CA SER A 71 -7.28 13.65 16.30
C SER A 71 -6.25 13.01 15.39
N ASP A 72 -6.27 11.68 15.26
CA ASP A 72 -5.43 10.88 14.36
C ASP A 72 -6.03 10.75 12.94
N LYS A 73 -7.11 11.49 12.66
CA LYS A 73 -7.85 11.50 11.39
C LYS A 73 -8.64 10.22 11.08
N THR A 74 -8.72 9.25 11.99
CA THR A 74 -9.62 8.12 11.84
C THR A 74 -11.09 8.55 11.94
N LEU A 75 -11.97 7.81 11.26
CA LEU A 75 -13.41 8.06 11.28
C LEU A 75 -14.01 7.60 12.61
N ASN A 76 -14.82 8.46 13.20
CA ASN A 76 -15.68 8.16 14.33
C ASN A 76 -17.13 8.32 13.91
N VAL A 77 -17.92 7.24 14.01
CA VAL A 77 -19.27 7.14 13.44
C VAL A 77 -20.30 6.86 14.52
N ASN A 78 -21.39 7.61 14.51
CA ASN A 78 -22.53 7.35 15.38
C ASN A 78 -23.46 6.30 14.74
N TYR A 79 -23.15 5.03 14.94
CA TYR A 79 -23.90 3.91 14.33
C TYR A 79 -25.37 3.85 14.71
N ASN A 80 -25.75 4.21 15.95
CA ASN A 80 -27.15 4.20 16.37
C ASN A 80 -27.98 5.20 15.55
N SER A 81 -27.42 6.39 15.32
CA SER A 81 -28.09 7.39 14.49
C SER A 81 -28.23 6.95 13.03
N PHE A 82 -27.28 6.19 12.48
CA PHE A 82 -27.43 5.58 11.15
C PHE A 82 -28.56 4.55 11.11
N VAL A 83 -28.64 3.68 12.13
CA VAL A 83 -29.72 2.69 12.24
C VAL A 83 -31.08 3.38 12.31
N ASP A 84 -31.19 4.44 13.11
CA ASP A 84 -32.45 5.19 13.28
C ASP A 84 -32.85 5.93 11.99
N ALA A 85 -31.89 6.55 11.29
CA ALA A 85 -32.15 7.34 10.09
C ALA A 85 -32.54 6.47 8.88
N GLU A 86 -31.86 5.34 8.67
CA GLU A 86 -31.99 4.51 7.47
C GLU A 86 -32.66 3.15 7.73
N LYS A 87 -33.01 2.84 8.99
CA LYS A 87 -33.59 1.56 9.40
C LYS A 87 -32.74 0.36 8.95
N LEU A 88 -31.41 0.49 9.10
CA LEU A 88 -30.46 -0.51 8.66
C LEU A 88 -30.74 -1.88 9.29
N SER A 89 -30.70 -2.90 8.47
CA SER A 89 -30.65 -4.29 8.96
C SER A 89 -29.34 -4.56 9.68
N GLU A 90 -29.27 -5.66 10.44
CA GLU A 90 -28.02 -6.08 11.09
C GLU A 90 -26.90 -6.34 10.05
N ASN A 91 -27.23 -6.87 8.89
CA ASN A 91 -26.26 -7.10 7.80
C ASN A 91 -25.74 -5.80 7.21
N ASP A 92 -26.62 -4.82 6.95
CA ASP A 92 -26.23 -3.50 6.46
C ASP A 92 -25.29 -2.81 7.45
N LEU A 93 -25.66 -2.84 8.73
CA LEU A 93 -24.85 -2.25 9.80
C LEU A 93 -23.48 -2.93 9.91
N ASN A 94 -23.41 -4.25 9.75
CA ASN A 94 -22.13 -4.97 9.76
C ASN A 94 -21.28 -4.61 8.55
N THR A 95 -21.85 -4.46 7.36
CA THR A 95 -21.14 -4.01 6.15
C THR A 95 -20.57 -2.60 6.36
N LEU A 96 -21.37 -1.68 6.89
CA LEU A 96 -20.93 -0.32 7.21
C LEU A 96 -19.77 -0.33 8.24
N LYS A 97 -19.89 -1.08 9.33
CA LYS A 97 -18.84 -1.21 10.34
C LYS A 97 -17.53 -1.74 9.75
N ASN A 98 -17.61 -2.80 8.95
CA ASN A 98 -16.46 -3.39 8.28
C ASN A 98 -15.78 -2.39 7.33
N PHE A 99 -16.55 -1.61 6.58
CA PHE A 99 -16.01 -0.56 5.72
C PHE A 99 -15.26 0.51 6.53
N ILE A 100 -15.86 1.02 7.61
CA ILE A 100 -15.23 2.01 8.49
C ILE A 100 -13.94 1.45 9.11
N GLU A 101 -13.94 0.20 9.55
CA GLU A 101 -12.75 -0.45 10.08
C GLU A 101 -11.63 -0.51 9.05
N LYS A 102 -11.92 -0.93 7.81
CA LYS A 102 -10.95 -0.92 6.70
C LYS A 102 -10.37 0.49 6.47
N ILE A 103 -11.22 1.51 6.38
CA ILE A 103 -10.79 2.90 6.20
C ILE A 103 -9.88 3.34 7.35
N ASN A 104 -10.25 3.07 8.59
CA ASN A 104 -9.46 3.45 9.76
C ASN A 104 -8.09 2.74 9.80
N VAL A 105 -8.03 1.47 9.38
CA VAL A 105 -6.75 0.75 9.23
C VAL A 105 -5.89 1.41 8.16
N LEU A 106 -6.44 1.75 7.00
CA LEU A 106 -5.69 2.40 5.90
C LEU A 106 -5.18 3.79 6.30
N ILE A 107 -5.94 4.57 7.05
CA ILE A 107 -5.51 5.86 7.61
C ILE A 107 -4.33 5.65 8.57
N THR A 108 -4.46 4.71 9.52
CA THR A 108 -3.43 4.39 10.52
C THR A 108 -2.12 3.94 9.86
N GLU A 109 -2.21 3.14 8.81
CA GLU A 109 -1.04 2.69 8.03
C GLU A 109 -0.51 3.80 7.07
N LYS A 110 -1.15 4.98 7.04
CA LYS A 110 -0.79 6.08 6.13
C LYS A 110 -0.82 5.67 4.65
N ALA A 111 -1.79 4.86 4.28
CA ALA A 111 -2.06 4.47 2.90
C ALA A 111 -3.05 5.40 2.22
N ILE A 112 -3.97 5.99 3.00
CA ILE A 112 -4.95 6.96 2.56
C ILE A 112 -5.01 8.16 3.50
N THR A 113 -5.62 9.25 3.00
CA THR A 113 -6.13 10.36 3.81
C THR A 113 -7.62 10.52 3.57
N VAL A 114 -8.34 11.02 4.58
CA VAL A 114 -9.77 11.39 4.47
C VAL A 114 -9.90 12.83 4.92
N ASP A 115 -10.56 13.66 4.12
CA ASP A 115 -10.79 15.05 4.46
C ASP A 115 -12.13 15.27 5.22
N LYS A 116 -12.44 16.53 5.55
CA LYS A 116 -13.68 16.91 6.26
C LYS A 116 -14.97 16.61 5.47
N ASP A 117 -14.87 16.48 4.16
CA ASP A 117 -15.97 16.16 3.26
C ASP A 117 -16.08 14.65 3.00
N LEU A 118 -15.26 13.85 3.70
CA LEU A 118 -15.13 12.39 3.61
C LEU A 118 -14.53 11.91 2.28
N LEU A 119 -13.87 12.79 1.50
CA LEU A 119 -13.18 12.36 0.30
C LEU A 119 -11.95 11.54 0.67
N ILE A 120 -11.89 10.31 0.13
CA ILE A 120 -10.81 9.36 0.33
C ILE A 120 -9.74 9.57 -0.75
N ASN A 121 -8.49 9.82 -0.34
CA ASN A 121 -7.36 9.97 -1.25
C ASN A 121 -6.26 8.99 -0.90
N TYR A 122 -5.80 8.18 -1.85
CA TYR A 122 -4.62 7.33 -1.68
C TYR A 122 -3.34 8.17 -1.68
N VAL A 123 -2.46 7.88 -0.73
CA VAL A 123 -1.21 8.63 -0.55
C VAL A 123 -0.24 8.25 -1.66
N THR A 124 0.14 9.23 -2.49
CA THR A 124 1.08 9.06 -3.62
C THR A 124 2.52 9.39 -3.25
N ASP A 125 2.74 10.10 -2.14
CA ASP A 125 4.08 10.39 -1.63
C ASP A 125 4.14 10.24 -0.11
N VAL A 126 5.18 9.58 0.36
CA VAL A 126 5.43 9.38 1.80
C VAL A 126 6.60 10.26 2.19
N PRO A 127 6.42 11.24 3.09
CA PRO A 127 7.51 12.10 3.54
C PRO A 127 8.68 11.26 4.07
N ARG A 128 9.90 11.67 3.72
CA ARG A 128 11.11 11.02 4.24
C ARG A 128 11.20 11.20 5.74
N GLU A 129 11.44 10.12 6.45
CA GLU A 129 11.86 10.20 7.84
C GLU A 129 13.32 10.66 7.92
N ILE A 130 13.66 11.37 9.00
CA ILE A 130 15.06 11.79 9.24
C ILE A 130 15.89 10.52 9.44
N VAL A 131 16.85 10.31 8.57
CA VAL A 131 17.71 9.14 8.61
C VAL A 131 18.81 9.36 9.65
N ILE A 132 18.75 8.62 10.75
CA ILE A 132 19.86 8.52 11.70
C ILE A 132 20.71 7.32 11.30
N ARG A 133 21.91 7.57 10.76
CA ARG A 133 22.83 6.49 10.45
C ARG A 133 23.35 5.88 11.75
N PRO A 134 23.22 4.56 11.96
CA PRO A 134 23.77 3.93 13.14
C PRO A 134 25.30 4.07 13.14
N MET A 135 25.86 4.54 14.23
CA MET A 135 27.31 4.56 14.43
C MET A 135 27.88 3.16 14.73
N ALA A 136 27.01 2.23 15.17
CA ALA A 136 27.39 0.87 15.48
C ALA A 136 27.45 0.02 14.22
N GLN A 137 28.55 -0.77 14.07
CA GLN A 137 28.69 -1.74 12.97
C GLN A 137 27.86 -3.02 13.17
N ILE A 138 27.22 -3.18 14.32
CA ILE A 138 26.32 -4.30 14.64
C ILE A 138 24.91 -3.76 14.71
N ILE A 139 24.02 -4.29 13.88
CA ILE A 139 22.62 -3.88 13.80
C ILE A 139 21.68 -5.08 13.85
N SER A 140 20.43 -4.83 14.19
CA SER A 140 19.30 -5.77 14.10
C SER A 140 18.27 -5.20 13.15
N ILE A 141 17.77 -5.99 12.22
CA ILE A 141 16.83 -5.54 11.18
C ILE A 141 15.52 -6.33 11.16
N MET A 142 15.47 -7.53 11.74
CA MET A 142 14.31 -8.41 11.57
C MET A 142 13.07 -7.91 12.27
N SER A 143 13.20 -7.16 13.39
CA SER A 143 12.04 -6.58 14.08
C SER A 143 11.31 -5.59 13.18
N SER A 144 12.02 -4.61 12.61
CA SER A 144 11.45 -3.64 11.67
C SER A 144 10.98 -4.30 10.38
N THR A 145 11.75 -5.24 9.84
CA THR A 145 11.39 -5.98 8.62
C THR A 145 10.06 -6.74 8.78
N ARG A 146 9.87 -7.44 9.91
CA ARG A 146 8.59 -8.12 10.21
C ARG A 146 7.45 -7.11 10.43
N SER A 147 7.72 -5.98 11.08
CA SER A 147 6.73 -4.91 11.25
C SER A 147 6.28 -4.37 9.89
N HIS A 148 7.22 -4.09 8.98
CA HIS A 148 6.92 -3.60 7.63
C HIS A 148 6.11 -4.63 6.81
N ALA A 149 6.42 -5.92 6.92
CA ALA A 149 5.63 -6.99 6.28
C ALA A 149 4.19 -7.04 6.82
N LYS A 150 4.02 -6.87 8.14
CA LYS A 150 2.68 -6.79 8.76
C LYS A 150 1.91 -5.55 8.28
N SER A 151 2.56 -4.39 8.20
CA SER A 151 1.93 -3.16 7.68
C SER A 151 1.50 -3.34 6.22
N LEU A 152 2.37 -3.90 5.37
CA LEU A 152 2.02 -4.17 3.98
C LEU A 152 0.83 -5.13 3.87
N LYS A 153 0.84 -6.20 4.66
CA LYS A 153 -0.27 -7.17 4.71
C LYS A 153 -1.57 -6.53 5.18
N LYS A 154 -1.52 -5.65 6.20
CA LYS A 154 -2.71 -4.91 6.66
C LYS A 154 -3.30 -4.03 5.57
N VAL A 155 -2.45 -3.29 4.83
CA VAL A 155 -2.92 -2.47 3.71
C VAL A 155 -3.60 -3.34 2.65
N TYR A 156 -2.99 -4.47 2.30
CA TYR A 156 -3.55 -5.43 1.36
C TYR A 156 -4.91 -5.98 1.81
N ASP A 157 -5.01 -6.41 3.07
CA ASP A 157 -6.23 -7.05 3.60
C ASP A 157 -7.39 -6.05 3.76
N ASN A 158 -7.08 -4.76 3.96
CA ASN A 158 -8.07 -3.71 4.22
C ASN A 158 -8.30 -2.77 3.03
N ALA A 159 -7.66 -3.01 1.88
CA ALA A 159 -7.93 -2.22 0.69
C ALA A 159 -9.40 -2.38 0.27
N VAL A 160 -10.05 -1.24 0.03
CA VAL A 160 -11.47 -1.13 -0.33
C VAL A 160 -11.66 -1.15 -1.85
N PHE A 161 -12.88 -1.23 -2.31
CA PHE A 161 -13.24 -1.18 -3.75
C PHE A 161 -12.52 -2.23 -4.62
N GLY A 162 -12.15 -3.38 -4.07
CA GLY A 162 -11.48 -4.45 -4.82
C GLY A 162 -10.01 -4.19 -5.23
N THR A 163 -9.38 -3.12 -4.74
CA THR A 163 -8.09 -2.61 -5.22
C THR A 163 -6.84 -3.19 -4.53
N ARG A 164 -6.93 -4.36 -3.88
CA ARG A 164 -5.91 -4.92 -2.98
C ARG A 164 -4.47 -4.87 -3.50
N HIS A 165 -4.20 -5.48 -4.66
CA HIS A 165 -2.84 -5.54 -5.21
C HIS A 165 -2.32 -4.18 -5.65
N LEU A 166 -3.20 -3.33 -6.12
CA LEU A 166 -2.87 -2.02 -6.63
C LEU A 166 -2.46 -1.07 -5.48
N VAL A 167 -3.31 -0.96 -4.47
CA VAL A 167 -3.05 -0.09 -3.31
C VAL A 167 -1.84 -0.58 -2.52
N ALA A 168 -1.77 -1.88 -2.20
CA ALA A 168 -0.65 -2.42 -1.47
C ALA A 168 0.66 -2.41 -2.29
N GLY A 169 0.58 -2.57 -3.61
CA GLY A 169 1.72 -2.42 -4.51
C GLY A 169 2.26 -1.00 -4.51
N SER A 170 1.40 -0.02 -4.68
CA SER A 170 1.78 1.40 -4.62
C SER A 170 2.31 1.79 -3.23
N TYR A 171 1.66 1.33 -2.15
CA TYR A 171 2.14 1.51 -0.78
C TYR A 171 3.56 0.97 -0.59
N PHE A 172 3.84 -0.23 -1.09
CA PHE A 172 5.16 -0.85 -1.01
C PHE A 172 6.19 -0.10 -1.86
N ALA A 173 5.87 0.17 -3.12
CA ALA A 173 6.74 0.87 -4.05
C ALA A 173 7.18 2.25 -3.52
N GLN A 174 6.25 3.05 -2.99
CA GLN A 174 6.54 4.36 -2.43
C GLN A 174 7.51 4.31 -1.23
N ARG A 175 7.49 3.21 -0.47
CA ARG A 175 8.34 3.06 0.71
C ARG A 175 9.73 2.52 0.41
N VAL A 176 9.86 1.64 -0.59
CA VAL A 176 11.15 1.04 -0.97
C VAL A 176 11.88 1.79 -2.08
N LYS A 177 11.23 2.77 -2.74
CA LYS A 177 11.87 3.59 -3.77
C LYS A 177 13.07 4.36 -3.20
N PRO A 178 13.98 4.89 -4.05
CA PRO A 178 15.09 5.72 -3.60
C PRO A 178 14.65 6.88 -2.70
N GLY A 179 15.20 6.89 -1.48
CA GLY A 179 14.85 7.86 -0.45
C GLY A 179 13.47 7.65 0.17
N GLY A 180 12.80 6.52 -0.08
CA GLY A 180 11.63 6.09 0.67
C GLY A 180 11.97 5.70 2.11
N VAL A 181 10.94 5.64 2.96
CA VAL A 181 11.12 5.36 4.41
C VAL A 181 11.68 3.96 4.70
N TRP A 182 11.64 3.03 3.73
CA TRP A 182 12.20 1.68 3.82
C TRP A 182 13.42 1.49 2.93
N ASP A 183 14.01 2.56 2.42
CA ASP A 183 15.24 2.51 1.60
C ASP A 183 16.48 2.38 2.49
N TYR A 184 16.86 1.16 2.80
CA TYR A 184 18.05 0.86 3.59
C TYR A 184 19.37 1.28 2.90
N LYS A 185 19.40 1.40 1.55
CA LYS A 185 20.58 1.89 0.82
C LYS A 185 20.93 3.33 1.22
N VAL A 186 19.91 4.19 1.30
CA VAL A 186 20.10 5.59 1.74
C VAL A 186 20.34 5.65 3.25
N GLN A 187 19.60 4.86 4.03
CA GLN A 187 19.70 4.88 5.49
C GLN A 187 21.04 4.39 6.00
N LEU A 188 21.56 3.29 5.47
CA LEU A 188 22.78 2.64 5.94
C LEU A 188 24.02 2.94 5.08
N GLY A 189 23.82 3.47 3.88
CA GLY A 189 24.86 3.64 2.88
C GLY A 189 25.09 2.37 2.07
N THR A 190 25.15 2.52 0.76
CA THR A 190 25.17 1.42 -0.22
C THR A 190 26.29 0.40 0.07
N THR A 191 27.50 0.88 0.35
CA THR A 191 28.71 0.05 0.51
C THR A 191 29.15 -0.17 1.96
N THR A 192 28.54 0.54 2.91
CA THR A 192 28.88 0.41 4.34
C THR A 192 28.48 -0.98 4.84
N LYS A 193 29.43 -1.67 5.50
CA LYS A 193 29.23 -3.04 5.98
C LYS A 193 28.76 -3.06 7.43
N TYR A 194 27.80 -3.91 7.70
CA TYR A 194 27.23 -4.14 9.03
C TYR A 194 27.20 -5.63 9.35
N THR A 195 27.44 -5.97 10.61
CA THR A 195 27.13 -7.30 11.15
C THR A 195 25.68 -7.31 11.56
N VAL A 196 24.86 -8.08 10.85
CA VAL A 196 23.42 -8.20 11.13
C VAL A 196 23.21 -9.30 12.17
N SER A 197 23.00 -8.88 13.43
CA SER A 197 23.01 -9.77 14.60
C SER A 197 21.90 -10.83 14.58
N ASP A 198 20.75 -10.49 14.04
CA ASP A 198 19.55 -11.34 13.95
C ASP A 198 19.43 -12.12 12.63
N LEU A 199 20.47 -12.06 11.78
CA LEU A 199 20.66 -12.88 10.60
C LEU A 199 21.98 -13.69 10.69
N ASN A 200 22.12 -14.48 11.74
CA ASN A 200 23.31 -15.32 12.01
C ASN A 200 24.64 -14.54 11.96
N LYS A 201 24.63 -13.28 12.43
CA LYS A 201 25.79 -12.37 12.38
C LYS A 201 26.35 -12.20 10.96
N SER A 202 25.51 -12.25 9.94
CA SER A 202 25.91 -12.08 8.56
C SER A 202 26.49 -10.68 8.34
N LEU A 203 27.60 -10.61 7.59
CA LEU A 203 28.17 -9.34 7.15
C LEU A 203 27.46 -8.90 5.86
N MET A 204 26.74 -7.77 5.92
CA MET A 204 25.93 -7.26 4.81
C MET A 204 26.20 -5.77 4.59
N THR A 205 26.14 -5.33 3.33
CA THR A 205 26.10 -3.89 3.00
C THR A 205 24.71 -3.32 3.17
N GLY A 206 24.56 -1.99 3.27
CA GLY A 206 23.23 -1.38 3.28
C GLY A 206 22.40 -1.74 2.04
N GLU A 207 23.04 -1.91 0.87
CA GLU A 207 22.39 -2.42 -0.34
C GLU A 207 21.88 -3.86 -0.18
N ALA A 208 22.74 -4.76 0.31
CA ALA A 208 22.34 -6.15 0.54
C ALA A 208 21.20 -6.27 1.56
N ILE A 209 21.19 -5.41 2.59
CA ILE A 209 20.11 -5.31 3.57
C ILE A 209 18.81 -4.82 2.91
N GLY A 210 18.90 -3.78 2.06
CA GLY A 210 17.76 -3.27 1.31
C GLY A 210 17.13 -4.32 0.41
N ASN A 211 17.93 -5.07 -0.34
CA ASN A 211 17.47 -6.15 -1.21
C ASN A 211 16.86 -7.32 -0.43
N PHE A 212 17.47 -7.71 0.71
CA PHE A 212 16.89 -8.69 1.62
C PHE A 212 15.54 -8.24 2.17
N HIS A 213 15.47 -7.00 2.66
CA HIS A 213 14.24 -6.40 3.18
C HIS A 213 13.14 -6.36 2.12
N TYR A 214 13.46 -5.92 0.90
CA TYR A 214 12.53 -5.90 -0.23
C TYR A 214 11.94 -7.30 -0.48
N GLY A 215 12.79 -8.33 -0.54
CA GLY A 215 12.36 -9.71 -0.74
C GLY A 215 11.47 -10.23 0.39
N TYR A 216 11.86 -9.98 1.65
CA TYR A 216 11.08 -10.42 2.82
C TYR A 216 9.73 -9.72 2.89
N VAL A 217 9.71 -8.38 2.85
CA VAL A 217 8.48 -7.60 3.01
C VAL A 217 7.53 -7.82 1.85
N GLY A 218 8.03 -7.76 0.62
CA GLY A 218 7.20 -7.96 -0.56
C GLY A 218 6.58 -9.36 -0.63
N ARG A 219 7.30 -10.39 -0.11
CA ARG A 219 6.80 -11.78 -0.10
C ARG A 219 5.52 -11.96 0.72
N SER A 220 5.22 -11.03 1.62
CA SER A 220 3.97 -11.07 2.39
C SER A 220 2.70 -11.01 1.55
N ILE A 221 2.77 -10.44 0.34
CA ILE A 221 1.62 -10.28 -0.56
C ILE A 221 1.92 -10.66 -2.03
N PHE A 222 3.19 -10.70 -2.45
CA PHE A 222 3.58 -11.00 -3.83
C PHE A 222 4.24 -12.36 -3.96
N SER A 223 4.15 -12.93 -5.17
CA SER A 223 4.90 -14.15 -5.51
C SER A 223 6.40 -13.86 -5.62
N ALA A 224 7.21 -14.91 -5.42
CA ALA A 224 8.66 -14.81 -5.64
C ALA A 224 8.99 -14.37 -7.08
N THR A 225 8.23 -14.87 -8.06
CA THR A 225 8.40 -14.49 -9.48
C THR A 225 8.12 -13.02 -9.69
N THR A 226 7.03 -12.50 -9.12
CA THR A 226 6.67 -11.07 -9.18
C THR A 226 7.79 -10.20 -8.63
N LEU A 227 8.30 -10.55 -7.44
CA LEU A 227 9.37 -9.79 -6.77
C LEU A 227 10.70 -9.81 -7.52
N LYS A 228 10.99 -10.86 -8.30
CA LYS A 228 12.25 -11.07 -8.99
C LYS A 228 12.24 -10.65 -10.46
N SER A 229 11.11 -10.25 -11.00
CA SER A 229 10.99 -9.87 -12.40
C SER A 229 10.77 -8.36 -12.57
N ALA A 230 11.41 -7.77 -13.58
CA ALA A 230 11.15 -6.38 -13.95
C ALA A 230 9.67 -6.15 -14.31
N ALA A 231 9.02 -7.15 -14.94
CA ALA A 231 7.59 -7.11 -15.25
C ALA A 231 6.73 -7.12 -13.97
N GLY A 232 7.13 -7.90 -12.96
CA GLY A 232 6.43 -7.92 -11.66
C GLY A 232 6.53 -6.59 -10.93
N LEU A 233 7.66 -5.89 -11.05
CA LEU A 233 7.80 -4.54 -10.49
C LEU A 233 6.95 -3.49 -11.17
N VAL A 234 6.78 -3.60 -12.48
CA VAL A 234 5.80 -2.76 -13.19
C VAL A 234 4.41 -2.98 -12.60
N GLN A 235 4.04 -4.21 -12.28
CA GLN A 235 2.75 -4.52 -11.65
C GLN A 235 2.66 -4.01 -10.19
N ILE A 236 3.76 -4.07 -9.44
CA ILE A 236 3.82 -3.55 -8.06
C ILE A 236 3.79 -2.02 -8.04
N GLY A 237 4.50 -1.40 -8.98
CA GLY A 237 4.70 0.04 -9.05
C GLY A 237 3.88 0.72 -10.14
N VAL A 238 2.71 0.18 -10.48
CA VAL A 238 1.83 0.80 -11.48
C VAL A 238 1.60 2.25 -11.10
N GLY A 239 2.21 3.17 -11.84
CA GLY A 239 2.16 4.60 -11.59
C GLY A 239 3.42 5.23 -10.97
N THR A 240 4.52 4.49 -10.75
CA THR A 240 5.77 5.13 -10.32
C THR A 240 6.69 5.42 -11.53
N SER A 241 7.13 6.68 -11.69
CA SER A 241 8.07 7.12 -12.74
C SER A 241 9.46 6.48 -12.64
N ASP A 242 9.72 5.76 -11.56
CA ASP A 242 11.03 5.23 -11.21
C ASP A 242 11.27 3.79 -11.70
N ILE A 243 10.49 3.31 -12.67
CA ILE A 243 10.69 1.98 -13.31
C ILE A 243 12.14 1.80 -13.80
N LYS A 244 12.79 2.89 -14.27
CA LYS A 244 14.19 2.85 -14.69
C LYS A 244 15.14 2.49 -13.55
N PHE A 245 14.82 2.89 -12.33
CA PHE A 245 15.59 2.59 -11.14
C PHE A 245 15.53 1.09 -10.79
N TYR A 246 14.36 0.49 -10.92
CA TYR A 246 14.17 -0.92 -10.62
C TYR A 246 14.83 -1.86 -11.66
N LYS A 247 15.04 -1.42 -12.90
CA LYS A 247 15.78 -2.23 -13.89
C LYS A 247 17.20 -2.58 -13.43
N SER A 248 17.87 -1.69 -12.69
CA SER A 248 19.21 -1.95 -12.15
C SER A 248 19.24 -2.99 -11.02
N PHE A 249 18.13 -3.21 -10.31
CA PHE A 249 18.02 -4.22 -9.25
C PHE A 249 18.01 -5.66 -9.77
N PHE A 250 17.66 -5.87 -11.05
CA PHE A 250 17.46 -7.20 -11.60
C PHE A 250 18.60 -7.67 -12.48
N ASP A 251 19.54 -6.77 -12.80
CA ASP A 251 20.67 -7.09 -13.67
C ASP A 251 21.87 -7.65 -12.88
N ASP A 252 21.95 -7.40 -11.55
CA ASP A 252 23.04 -7.95 -10.72
C ASP A 252 22.61 -9.26 -10.01
N PRO A 253 23.28 -10.40 -10.30
CA PRO A 253 23.02 -11.68 -9.63
C PRO A 253 23.18 -11.62 -8.11
N LYS A 254 24.00 -10.70 -7.57
CA LYS A 254 24.17 -10.51 -6.12
C LYS A 254 22.92 -9.93 -5.48
N ASP A 255 22.29 -8.96 -6.13
CA ASP A 255 21.06 -8.36 -5.67
C ASP A 255 19.92 -9.37 -5.67
N GLN A 256 19.80 -10.16 -6.76
CA GLN A 256 18.86 -11.27 -6.86
C GLN A 256 19.05 -12.31 -5.73
N ALA A 257 20.29 -12.61 -5.38
CA ALA A 257 20.57 -13.56 -4.30
C ALA A 257 20.11 -13.03 -2.93
N GLN A 258 20.25 -11.73 -2.67
CA GLN A 258 19.76 -11.14 -1.42
C GLN A 258 18.24 -11.04 -1.37
N ILE A 259 17.58 -10.69 -2.49
CA ILE A 259 16.11 -10.73 -2.61
C ILE A 259 15.61 -12.14 -2.31
N GLN A 260 16.24 -13.18 -2.91
CA GLN A 260 15.87 -14.57 -2.67
C GLN A 260 16.02 -14.96 -1.20
N LYS A 261 17.11 -14.57 -0.53
CA LYS A 261 17.28 -14.82 0.91
C LYS A 261 16.16 -14.20 1.75
N GLY A 262 15.71 -12.99 1.39
CA GLY A 262 14.58 -12.36 2.05
C GLY A 262 13.28 -13.15 1.85
N ILE A 263 13.02 -13.59 0.62
CA ILE A 263 11.87 -14.44 0.28
C ILE A 263 11.91 -15.76 1.07
N ASP A 264 13.06 -16.44 1.08
CA ASP A 264 13.25 -17.72 1.77
C ASP A 264 13.08 -17.58 3.28
N LYS A 265 13.58 -16.47 3.84
CA LYS A 265 13.40 -16.16 5.26
C LYS A 265 11.95 -15.95 5.61
N TYR A 266 11.19 -15.20 4.79
CA TYR A 266 9.74 -15.04 4.98
C TYR A 266 9.02 -16.40 4.93
N ASN A 267 9.28 -17.19 3.88
CA ASN A 267 8.66 -18.52 3.73
C ASN A 267 8.99 -19.49 4.86
N SER A 268 10.16 -19.33 5.52
CA SER A 268 10.57 -20.17 6.66
C SER A 268 9.85 -19.79 7.97
N GLU A 269 9.27 -18.59 8.03
CA GLU A 269 8.58 -18.08 9.22
C GLU A 269 7.04 -18.17 9.11
N HIS A 270 6.50 -18.44 7.89
CA HIS A 270 5.08 -18.48 7.58
C HIS A 270 4.71 -19.71 6.73
#